data_807a4813ccff357831d6e5185bbd7068
#
_entry.id   807a4813ccff357831d6e5185bbd7068
#
_cell.length_a   1.000
_cell.length_b   1.000
_cell.length_c   1.000
_cell.angle_alpha   90.00
_cell.angle_beta   90.00
_cell.angle_gamma   90.00
#
_symmetry.space_group_name_H-M   'P 1'
#
loop_
_entity.id
_entity.type
_entity.pdbx_description
1 polymer ?
#
loop_
_entity_poly.entity_id
_entity_poly.type
_entity_poly.pdbx_seq_one_letter_code
_entity_poly.pdbx_strand_id
1 'polypeptide(L)'
;MNIPFCLPENISAEDFLQNYWQKRPLLIRNGLPQIVGLFEPQDIIELAQEGEVTSRLIQTHQTAEGEKWSLKRSPLSAEDFENLPEQWSVLVQNLEQWSPELGALWQAFGYIPQWQRDDIMVSYAPAGGSVGRHYDEYDVFLVQGYGHRRWQLGKWCDPSTEFKPNQPIRIFDDMGELIFDEVLAPGDVLYVPSRLSHYGVAQDDCLTFSFGLRFPNATDLLENLCRTIEHQGEIIPNSQFAIPFRLSPNVQPNALLDPKMVATLKARLIDLLQNSTQFDEIFTHSVATAVSTRRYEQLTEDNEFYPDEVQEVLEAGGWVQQDANVKVLYTENPLRVYVNGEWIDELNEAEANLLIRIANGDAISWNKLASKAENQDELELLLDTLCDWLDSGWVVLMDKE
;
A
#
# COMPACT_ATOMS: atom_id res chain seq x y z
N MET A 1 14.76 -16.00 -0.35
CA MET A 1 14.10 -17.07 -1.17
C MET A 1 13.60 -16.46 -2.48
N ASN A 2 13.71 -17.16 -3.61
CA ASN A 2 13.10 -16.67 -4.85
C ASN A 2 11.64 -17.12 -4.86
N ILE A 3 10.71 -16.20 -4.59
CA ILE A 3 9.27 -16.48 -4.57
C ILE A 3 8.75 -16.34 -5.99
N PRO A 4 8.14 -17.37 -6.60
CA PRO A 4 7.60 -17.27 -7.95
C PRO A 4 6.42 -16.30 -8.00
N PHE A 5 6.15 -15.73 -9.15
CA PHE A 5 4.97 -14.89 -9.33
C PHE A 5 3.67 -15.66 -9.06
N CYS A 6 2.80 -15.06 -8.28
CA CYS A 6 1.47 -15.56 -8.00
C CYS A 6 0.58 -15.43 -9.25
N LEU A 7 0.76 -16.34 -10.18
CA LEU A 7 0.01 -16.42 -11.44
C LEU A 7 -0.19 -17.89 -11.81
N PRO A 8 -1.30 -18.25 -12.48
CA PRO A 8 -1.46 -19.58 -13.08
C PRO A 8 -0.40 -19.81 -14.16
N GLU A 9 0.07 -21.04 -14.34
CA GLU A 9 1.11 -21.40 -15.32
C GLU A 9 0.83 -20.92 -16.76
N ASN A 10 -0.44 -20.80 -17.12
CA ASN A 10 -0.89 -20.41 -18.46
C ASN A 10 -1.17 -18.91 -18.60
N ILE A 11 -0.87 -18.10 -17.59
CA ILE A 11 -1.07 -16.65 -17.60
C ILE A 11 0.27 -15.97 -17.29
N SER A 12 0.80 -15.25 -18.26
CA SER A 12 1.98 -14.42 -18.06
C SER A 12 1.65 -13.13 -17.29
N ALA A 13 2.65 -12.45 -16.74
CA ALA A 13 2.49 -11.13 -16.11
C ALA A 13 1.86 -10.12 -17.09
N GLU A 14 2.27 -10.12 -18.35
CA GLU A 14 1.72 -9.27 -19.40
C GLU A 14 0.24 -9.61 -19.68
N ASP A 15 -0.11 -10.90 -19.79
CA ASP A 15 -1.48 -11.33 -19.97
C ASP A 15 -2.36 -10.92 -18.79
N PHE A 16 -1.85 -11.03 -17.55
CA PHE A 16 -2.59 -10.58 -16.37
C PHE A 16 -2.86 -9.08 -16.44
N LEU A 17 -1.85 -8.26 -16.67
CA LEU A 17 -1.98 -6.80 -16.74
C LEU A 17 -2.89 -6.36 -17.89
N GLN A 18 -2.85 -7.04 -19.03
CA GLN A 18 -3.69 -6.70 -20.19
C GLN A 18 -5.14 -7.17 -20.03
N ASN A 19 -5.37 -8.35 -19.46
CA ASN A 19 -6.65 -9.02 -19.53
C ASN A 19 -7.41 -9.13 -18.19
N TYR A 20 -6.74 -9.01 -17.05
CA TYR A 20 -7.34 -9.16 -15.71
C TYR A 20 -7.25 -7.89 -14.88
N TRP A 21 -6.10 -7.22 -14.88
CA TRP A 21 -5.86 -6.04 -14.08
C TRP A 21 -6.94 -4.97 -14.30
N GLN A 22 -7.65 -4.60 -13.22
CA GLN A 22 -8.77 -3.64 -13.20
C GLN A 22 -9.93 -3.97 -14.17
N LYS A 23 -10.07 -5.23 -14.58
CA LYS A 23 -11.06 -5.66 -15.57
C LYS A 23 -11.89 -6.83 -15.13
N ARG A 24 -11.30 -7.85 -14.53
CA ARG A 24 -11.99 -9.06 -14.10
C ARG A 24 -11.26 -9.80 -12.99
N PRO A 25 -11.97 -10.52 -12.11
CA PRO A 25 -11.35 -11.30 -11.05
C PRO A 25 -10.59 -12.51 -11.61
N LEU A 26 -9.67 -13.03 -10.80
CA LEU A 26 -8.90 -14.24 -11.11
C LEU A 26 -8.70 -15.07 -9.85
N LEU A 27 -9.15 -16.33 -9.89
CA LEU A 27 -8.83 -17.32 -8.86
C LEU A 27 -7.56 -18.07 -9.24
N ILE A 28 -6.61 -18.15 -8.30
CA ILE A 28 -5.34 -18.84 -8.46
C ILE A 28 -5.25 -19.89 -7.34
N ARG A 29 -5.51 -21.14 -7.69
CA ARG A 29 -5.43 -22.24 -6.74
C ARG A 29 -3.98 -22.49 -6.34
N ASN A 30 -3.73 -22.60 -5.02
CA ASN A 30 -2.39 -22.75 -4.44
C ASN A 30 -1.37 -21.73 -4.99
N GLY A 31 -1.84 -20.47 -5.20
CA GLY A 31 -1.05 -19.40 -5.82
C GLY A 31 0.03 -18.83 -4.92
N LEU A 32 -0.13 -18.94 -3.59
CA LEU A 32 0.84 -18.46 -2.60
C LEU A 32 0.92 -19.42 -1.40
N PRO A 33 1.43 -20.66 -1.60
CA PRO A 33 1.50 -21.64 -0.53
C PRO A 33 2.43 -21.24 0.64
N GLN A 34 3.35 -20.30 0.43
CA GLN A 34 4.27 -19.79 1.44
C GLN A 34 3.57 -19.05 2.59
N ILE A 35 2.31 -18.61 2.39
CA ILE A 35 1.52 -17.93 3.43
C ILE A 35 1.06 -18.92 4.53
N VAL A 36 0.99 -20.22 4.19
CA VAL A 36 0.42 -21.22 5.08
C VAL A 36 1.36 -21.48 6.24
N GLY A 37 0.83 -21.34 7.46
CA GLY A 37 1.58 -21.57 8.70
C GLY A 37 2.44 -20.41 9.19
N LEU A 38 2.38 -19.24 8.54
CA LEU A 38 3.04 -18.03 9.06
C LEU A 38 2.34 -17.48 10.31
N PHE A 39 1.04 -17.64 10.40
CA PHE A 39 0.24 -17.16 11.54
C PHE A 39 -0.85 -18.17 11.89
N GLU A 40 -1.12 -18.27 13.17
CA GLU A 40 -2.29 -18.93 13.73
C GLU A 40 -3.36 -17.89 14.12
N PRO A 41 -4.64 -18.25 14.22
CA PRO A 41 -5.71 -17.35 14.65
C PRO A 41 -5.41 -16.58 15.93
N GLN A 42 -4.76 -17.22 16.90
CA GLN A 42 -4.44 -16.64 18.19
C GLN A 42 -3.41 -15.49 18.07
N ASP A 43 -2.44 -15.61 17.18
CA ASP A 43 -1.42 -14.57 16.95
C ASP A 43 -2.08 -13.25 16.51
N ILE A 44 -3.12 -13.34 15.67
CA ILE A 44 -3.84 -12.17 15.18
C ILE A 44 -4.72 -11.52 16.27
N ILE A 45 -5.30 -12.34 17.15
CA ILE A 45 -6.06 -11.84 18.31
C ILE A 45 -5.13 -11.13 19.30
N GLU A 46 -3.96 -11.69 19.56
CA GLU A 46 -2.96 -11.10 20.46
C GLU A 46 -2.41 -9.79 19.87
N LEU A 47 -2.00 -9.83 18.61
CA LEU A 47 -1.48 -8.65 17.92
C LEU A 47 -2.51 -7.52 17.83
N ALA A 48 -3.80 -7.83 17.66
CA ALA A 48 -4.86 -6.83 17.62
C ALA A 48 -5.03 -6.04 18.92
N GLN A 49 -4.47 -6.53 20.03
CA GLN A 49 -4.54 -5.91 21.35
C GLN A 49 -3.30 -5.03 21.67
N GLU A 50 -2.27 -5.10 20.84
CA GLU A 50 -1.10 -4.25 20.99
C GLU A 50 -1.44 -2.79 20.71
N GLY A 51 -0.89 -1.88 21.54
CA GLY A 51 -1.26 -0.46 21.52
C GLY A 51 -0.91 0.28 20.23
N GLU A 52 0.13 -0.17 19.53
CA GLU A 52 0.64 0.42 18.30
C GLU A 52 0.01 -0.18 17.03
N VAL A 53 -0.78 -1.25 17.20
CA VAL A 53 -1.40 -1.95 16.10
C VAL A 53 -2.72 -1.31 15.70
N THR A 54 -2.84 -0.97 14.43
CA THR A 54 -4.11 -0.51 13.86
C THR A 54 -5.02 -1.71 13.61
N SER A 55 -6.04 -1.86 14.47
CA SER A 55 -6.97 -2.98 14.41
C SER A 55 -8.44 -2.54 14.43
N ARG A 56 -9.32 -3.44 14.00
CA ARG A 56 -10.79 -3.23 13.98
C ARG A 56 -11.50 -4.53 14.34
N LEU A 57 -12.40 -4.47 15.32
CA LEU A 57 -13.31 -5.56 15.66
C LEU A 57 -14.68 -5.24 15.09
N ILE A 58 -15.18 -6.11 14.23
CA ILE A 58 -16.49 -6.02 13.57
C ILE A 58 -17.36 -7.15 14.11
N GLN A 59 -18.58 -6.83 14.55
CA GLN A 59 -19.51 -7.80 15.09
C GLN A 59 -20.87 -7.66 14.40
N THR A 60 -21.54 -8.78 14.17
CA THR A 60 -22.88 -8.83 13.58
C THR A 60 -23.86 -9.40 14.59
N HIS A 61 -24.90 -8.65 14.90
CA HIS A 61 -25.96 -9.05 15.81
C HIS A 61 -27.26 -9.24 15.02
N GLN A 62 -27.89 -10.39 15.18
CA GLN A 62 -29.24 -10.64 14.65
C GLN A 62 -30.26 -9.96 15.54
N THR A 63 -31.09 -9.07 14.99
CA THR A 63 -32.15 -8.35 15.71
C THR A 63 -33.50 -8.58 15.03
N ALA A 64 -34.58 -8.21 15.68
CA ALA A 64 -35.93 -8.27 15.09
C ALA A 64 -36.07 -7.39 13.83
N GLU A 65 -35.20 -6.38 13.69
CA GLU A 65 -35.19 -5.43 12.57
C GLU A 65 -34.18 -5.84 11.47
N GLY A 66 -33.52 -6.98 11.64
CA GLY A 66 -32.49 -7.50 10.75
C GLY A 66 -31.07 -7.43 11.37
N GLU A 67 -30.07 -7.58 10.52
CA GLU A 67 -28.67 -7.54 10.95
C GLU A 67 -28.26 -6.13 11.38
N LYS A 68 -27.67 -6.04 12.56
CA LYS A 68 -27.05 -4.82 13.10
C LYS A 68 -25.56 -5.04 13.28
N TRP A 69 -24.79 -4.18 12.69
CA TRP A 69 -23.33 -4.22 12.74
C TRP A 69 -22.78 -3.27 13.81
N SER A 70 -21.70 -3.68 14.46
CA SER A 70 -20.93 -2.82 15.34
C SER A 70 -19.46 -2.83 14.93
N LEU A 71 -18.76 -1.74 15.22
CA LEU A 71 -17.34 -1.56 14.90
C LEU A 71 -16.66 -0.95 16.12
N LYS A 72 -15.63 -1.62 16.62
CA LYS A 72 -14.66 -1.02 17.54
C LYS A 72 -13.31 -0.93 16.83
N ARG A 73 -12.61 0.19 16.98
CA ARG A 73 -11.26 0.42 16.45
C ARG A 73 -10.26 0.30 17.59
N SER A 74 -8.98 0.07 17.25
CA SER A 74 -7.89 0.11 18.21
C SER A 74 -7.89 1.43 19.03
N PRO A 75 -7.47 1.39 20.30
CA PRO A 75 -6.93 0.23 21.00
C PRO A 75 -8.00 -0.79 21.37
N LEU A 76 -7.68 -2.07 21.13
CA LEU A 76 -8.49 -3.21 21.60
C LEU A 76 -7.84 -3.79 22.85
N SER A 77 -8.64 -4.53 23.64
CA SER A 77 -8.19 -5.19 24.86
C SER A 77 -8.76 -6.60 24.95
N ALA A 78 -8.25 -7.42 25.84
CA ALA A 78 -8.77 -8.77 26.07
C ALA A 78 -10.28 -8.79 26.38
N GLU A 79 -10.80 -7.76 27.07
CA GLU A 79 -12.23 -7.63 27.39
C GLU A 79 -13.09 -7.52 26.12
N ASP A 80 -12.56 -6.98 25.03
CA ASP A 80 -13.27 -6.83 23.76
C ASP A 80 -13.53 -8.17 23.06
N PHE A 81 -12.74 -9.18 23.39
CA PHE A 81 -12.87 -10.53 22.86
C PHE A 81 -13.66 -11.46 23.78
N GLU A 82 -14.14 -10.93 24.92
CA GLU A 82 -15.05 -11.66 25.79
C GLU A 82 -16.52 -11.50 25.32
N ASN A 83 -17.29 -12.57 25.41
CA ASN A 83 -18.73 -12.55 25.09
C ASN A 83 -19.09 -12.05 23.69
N LEU A 84 -18.25 -12.35 22.70
CA LEU A 84 -18.53 -12.02 21.29
C LEU A 84 -19.77 -12.75 20.77
N PRO A 85 -20.51 -12.14 19.80
CA PRO A 85 -21.58 -12.85 19.11
C PRO A 85 -20.98 -13.99 18.25
N GLU A 86 -21.84 -14.88 17.72
CA GLU A 86 -21.40 -15.96 16.84
C GLU A 86 -20.67 -15.44 15.57
N GLN A 87 -21.06 -14.27 15.08
CA GLN A 87 -20.52 -13.68 13.84
C GLN A 87 -19.72 -12.43 14.15
N TRP A 88 -18.43 -12.53 14.03
CA TRP A 88 -17.49 -11.42 14.19
C TRP A 88 -16.24 -11.61 13.35
N SER A 89 -15.46 -10.55 13.21
CA SER A 89 -14.15 -10.57 12.58
C SER A 89 -13.26 -9.53 13.21
N VAL A 90 -11.99 -9.85 13.42
CA VAL A 90 -10.96 -8.86 13.73
C VAL A 90 -10.06 -8.67 12.53
N LEU A 91 -9.71 -7.42 12.25
CA LEU A 91 -8.83 -7.02 11.16
C LEU A 91 -7.62 -6.30 11.73
N VAL A 92 -6.44 -6.69 11.29
CA VAL A 92 -5.16 -6.03 11.61
C VAL A 92 -4.56 -5.49 10.32
N GLN A 93 -4.23 -4.21 10.33
CA GLN A 93 -3.65 -3.50 9.18
C GLN A 93 -2.13 -3.53 9.25
N ASN A 94 -1.47 -3.35 8.09
CA ASN A 94 -0.02 -3.19 7.99
C ASN A 94 0.76 -4.31 8.68
N LEU A 95 0.30 -5.56 8.50
CA LEU A 95 0.83 -6.71 9.22
C LEU A 95 2.29 -7.04 8.82
N GLU A 96 2.72 -6.64 7.62
CA GLU A 96 4.09 -6.78 7.16
C GLU A 96 5.11 -6.05 8.06
N GLN A 97 4.67 -5.08 8.85
CA GLN A 97 5.52 -4.41 9.83
C GLN A 97 5.91 -5.32 11.00
N TRP A 98 5.10 -6.33 11.27
CA TRP A 98 5.26 -7.27 12.38
C TRP A 98 5.83 -8.62 11.94
N SER A 99 5.99 -8.84 10.63
CA SER A 99 6.56 -10.07 10.07
C SER A 99 7.30 -9.79 8.77
N PRO A 100 8.64 -9.74 8.82
CA PRO A 100 9.48 -9.64 7.62
C PRO A 100 9.24 -10.79 6.62
N GLU A 101 8.90 -11.99 7.12
CA GLU A 101 8.58 -13.16 6.28
C GLU A 101 7.31 -12.91 5.47
N LEU A 102 6.28 -12.33 6.09
CA LEU A 102 5.06 -11.93 5.39
C LEU A 102 5.35 -10.83 4.37
N GLY A 103 6.12 -9.82 4.77
CA GLY A 103 6.52 -8.71 3.89
C GLY A 103 7.27 -9.19 2.65
N ALA A 104 8.12 -10.21 2.77
CA ALA A 104 8.83 -10.82 1.65
C ALA A 104 7.88 -11.42 0.59
N LEU A 105 6.65 -11.78 0.95
CA LEU A 105 5.66 -12.33 0.02
C LEU A 105 5.17 -11.31 -1.02
N TRP A 106 5.42 -10.02 -0.84
CA TRP A 106 5.21 -9.02 -1.90
C TRP A 106 5.97 -9.34 -3.20
N GLN A 107 7.05 -10.12 -3.12
CA GLN A 107 7.79 -10.58 -4.31
C GLN A 107 6.91 -11.41 -5.26
N ALA A 108 5.93 -12.15 -4.73
CA ALA A 108 4.98 -12.91 -5.56
C ALA A 108 4.13 -12.01 -6.48
N PHE A 109 4.00 -10.73 -6.14
CA PHE A 109 3.28 -9.72 -6.91
C PHE A 109 4.21 -8.71 -7.58
N GLY A 110 5.49 -9.05 -7.73
CA GLY A 110 6.54 -8.19 -8.29
C GLY A 110 6.33 -7.75 -9.75
N TYR A 111 5.35 -8.31 -10.44
CA TYR A 111 4.91 -7.86 -11.76
C TYR A 111 3.99 -6.62 -11.72
N ILE A 112 3.60 -6.17 -10.53
CA ILE A 112 2.88 -4.91 -10.30
C ILE A 112 3.87 -3.90 -9.71
N PRO A 113 3.90 -2.66 -10.22
CA PRO A 113 4.81 -1.64 -9.69
C PRO A 113 4.72 -1.47 -8.18
N GLN A 114 5.86 -1.40 -7.51
CA GLN A 114 5.97 -1.31 -6.06
C GLN A 114 5.18 -0.12 -5.47
N TRP A 115 5.15 1.01 -6.19
CA TRP A 115 4.45 2.21 -5.76
C TRP A 115 2.91 2.04 -5.65
N GLN A 116 2.34 0.97 -6.22
CA GLN A 116 0.92 0.63 -6.05
C GLN A 116 0.64 -0.20 -4.80
N ARG A 117 1.66 -0.79 -4.17
CA ARG A 117 1.48 -1.55 -2.93
C ARG A 117 1.03 -0.63 -1.81
N ASP A 118 -0.02 -1.02 -1.08
CA ASP A 118 -0.53 -0.27 0.08
C ASP A 118 -0.07 -0.95 1.38
N ASP A 119 -0.80 -1.96 1.83
CA ASP A 119 -0.47 -2.75 3.02
C ASP A 119 -0.92 -4.20 2.87
N ILE A 120 -0.46 -5.04 3.78
CA ILE A 120 -1.01 -6.39 3.99
C ILE A 120 -1.89 -6.36 5.23
N MET A 121 -3.20 -6.42 5.02
CA MET A 121 -4.17 -6.55 6.09
C MET A 121 -4.53 -8.02 6.28
N VAL A 122 -4.64 -8.48 7.52
CA VAL A 122 -5.23 -9.79 7.83
C VAL A 122 -6.60 -9.65 8.46
N SER A 123 -7.50 -10.57 8.13
CA SER A 123 -8.76 -10.75 8.84
C SER A 123 -8.84 -12.16 9.42
N TYR A 124 -9.01 -12.26 10.74
CA TYR A 124 -9.48 -13.47 11.40
C TYR A 124 -11.00 -13.44 11.56
N ALA A 125 -11.62 -14.58 11.31
CA ALA A 125 -13.06 -14.77 11.57
C ALA A 125 -13.33 -16.23 11.94
N PRO A 126 -14.15 -16.50 12.99
CA PRO A 126 -14.71 -17.83 13.24
C PRO A 126 -15.77 -18.18 12.18
N ALA A 127 -16.22 -19.43 12.17
CA ALA A 127 -17.28 -19.89 11.27
C ALA A 127 -18.48 -18.95 11.23
N GLY A 128 -18.92 -18.53 10.05
CA GLY A 128 -19.98 -17.55 9.83
C GLY A 128 -19.55 -16.08 9.92
N GLY A 129 -18.35 -15.79 10.42
CA GLY A 129 -17.83 -14.42 10.52
C GLY A 129 -17.59 -13.78 9.15
N SER A 130 -17.82 -12.46 9.09
CA SER A 130 -17.72 -11.68 7.85
C SER A 130 -17.56 -10.20 8.18
N VAL A 131 -17.16 -9.41 7.19
CA VAL A 131 -17.18 -7.93 7.22
C VAL A 131 -18.32 -7.33 6.40
N GLY A 132 -19.24 -8.17 5.92
CA GLY A 132 -20.40 -7.78 5.12
C GLY A 132 -20.12 -7.66 3.62
N ARG A 133 -21.18 -7.38 2.86
CA ARG A 133 -21.11 -7.15 1.41
C ARG A 133 -20.65 -5.73 1.16
N HIS A 134 -19.53 -5.57 0.46
CA HIS A 134 -18.94 -4.26 0.20
C HIS A 134 -18.15 -4.25 -1.10
N TYR A 135 -17.56 -3.13 -1.43
CA TYR A 135 -16.53 -2.99 -2.44
C TYR A 135 -15.42 -2.03 -1.94
N ASP A 136 -14.25 -2.19 -2.49
CA ASP A 136 -13.11 -1.31 -2.24
C ASP A 136 -12.81 -0.45 -3.47
N GLU A 137 -12.26 0.75 -3.23
CA GLU A 137 -11.81 1.67 -4.30
C GLU A 137 -10.38 1.32 -4.78
N TYR A 138 -9.86 0.16 -4.39
CA TYR A 138 -8.54 -0.32 -4.73
C TYR A 138 -8.58 -1.81 -5.12
N ASP A 139 -7.54 -2.25 -5.82
CA ASP A 139 -7.38 -3.65 -6.20
C ASP A 139 -6.82 -4.46 -5.03
N VAL A 140 -7.20 -5.72 -4.91
CA VAL A 140 -6.72 -6.57 -3.81
C VAL A 140 -6.51 -8.01 -4.25
N PHE A 141 -5.44 -8.64 -3.73
CA PHE A 141 -5.28 -10.09 -3.73
C PHE A 141 -5.65 -10.63 -2.35
N LEU A 142 -6.72 -11.39 -2.30
CA LEU A 142 -7.21 -12.07 -1.11
C LEU A 142 -6.54 -13.44 -1.04
N VAL A 143 -5.62 -13.61 -0.10
CA VAL A 143 -4.83 -14.82 0.08
C VAL A 143 -5.34 -15.58 1.30
N GLN A 144 -5.79 -16.81 1.12
CA GLN A 144 -6.24 -17.64 2.23
C GLN A 144 -5.03 -18.26 2.92
N GLY A 145 -4.77 -17.89 4.18
CA GLY A 145 -3.63 -18.39 4.94
C GLY A 145 -3.95 -19.57 5.86
N TYR A 146 -5.14 -19.55 6.45
CA TYR A 146 -5.60 -20.57 7.39
C TYR A 146 -7.10 -20.81 7.22
N GLY A 147 -7.59 -22.04 7.39
CA GLY A 147 -8.99 -22.40 7.26
C GLY A 147 -9.60 -22.07 5.91
N HIS A 148 -10.92 -21.96 5.84
CA HIS A 148 -11.64 -21.83 4.57
C HIS A 148 -12.59 -20.65 4.60
N ARG A 149 -12.64 -19.88 3.49
CA ARG A 149 -13.59 -18.77 3.32
C ARG A 149 -14.30 -18.88 1.98
N ARG A 150 -15.64 -18.80 1.99
CA ARG A 150 -16.44 -18.69 0.78
C ARG A 150 -16.47 -17.24 0.34
N TRP A 151 -16.07 -17.01 -0.92
CA TRP A 151 -16.11 -15.71 -1.54
C TRP A 151 -17.15 -15.67 -2.64
N GLN A 152 -17.98 -14.63 -2.62
CA GLN A 152 -18.94 -14.30 -3.65
C GLN A 152 -18.60 -12.94 -4.25
N LEU A 153 -18.58 -12.83 -5.59
CA LEU A 153 -18.41 -11.58 -6.31
C LEU A 153 -19.65 -11.31 -7.15
N GLY A 154 -20.04 -10.04 -7.23
CA GLY A 154 -21.30 -9.66 -7.90
C GLY A 154 -21.12 -8.48 -8.85
N LYS A 155 -21.92 -7.44 -8.67
CA LYS A 155 -21.96 -6.28 -9.57
C LYS A 155 -20.74 -5.37 -9.41
N TRP A 156 -20.42 -4.65 -10.46
CA TRP A 156 -19.54 -3.49 -10.41
C TRP A 156 -20.24 -2.32 -9.75
N CYS A 157 -19.56 -1.69 -8.81
CA CYS A 157 -20.05 -0.56 -8.05
C CYS A 157 -19.44 0.75 -8.57
N ASP A 158 -20.11 1.84 -8.25
CA ASP A 158 -19.69 3.20 -8.58
C ASP A 158 -20.07 4.17 -7.44
N PRO A 159 -19.72 5.46 -7.52
CA PRO A 159 -20.06 6.44 -6.48
C PRO A 159 -21.57 6.60 -6.20
N SER A 160 -22.46 6.13 -7.10
CA SER A 160 -23.91 6.14 -6.90
C SER A 160 -24.43 4.90 -6.15
N THR A 161 -23.57 3.92 -5.87
CA THR A 161 -23.95 2.71 -5.14
C THR A 161 -24.40 3.06 -3.71
N GLU A 162 -25.65 2.74 -3.41
CA GLU A 162 -26.24 3.04 -2.11
C GLU A 162 -25.78 2.02 -1.06
N PHE A 163 -25.35 2.53 0.09
CA PHE A 163 -24.99 1.73 1.25
C PHE A 163 -26.17 1.65 2.23
N LYS A 164 -26.19 0.57 3.00
CA LYS A 164 -27.16 0.38 4.08
C LYS A 164 -27.05 1.54 5.09
N PRO A 165 -28.16 2.27 5.36
CA PRO A 165 -28.09 3.41 6.26
C PRO A 165 -27.83 2.99 7.70
N ASN A 166 -27.28 3.92 8.49
CA ASN A 166 -27.08 3.75 9.94
C ASN A 166 -26.23 2.52 10.35
N GLN A 167 -25.29 2.11 9.48
CA GLN A 167 -24.29 1.11 9.81
C GLN A 167 -22.92 1.76 10.02
N PRO A 168 -22.09 1.25 10.93
CA PRO A 168 -20.75 1.80 11.19
C PRO A 168 -19.75 1.47 10.11
N ILE A 169 -20.10 0.57 9.17
CA ILE A 169 -19.31 0.14 8.02
C ILE A 169 -20.12 0.30 6.73
N ARG A 170 -19.42 0.46 5.62
CA ARG A 170 -20.02 0.69 4.30
C ARG A 170 -20.39 -0.65 3.66
N ILE A 171 -21.60 -1.12 3.90
CA ILE A 171 -22.15 -2.38 3.39
C ILE A 171 -23.45 -2.14 2.63
N PHE A 172 -23.82 -3.10 1.79
CA PHE A 172 -25.10 -3.12 1.07
C PHE A 172 -25.71 -4.54 1.05
N ASP A 173 -27.00 -4.65 0.75
CA ASP A 173 -27.70 -5.93 0.82
C ASP A 173 -27.62 -6.69 -0.54
N ASP A 174 -27.64 -5.98 -1.67
CA ASP A 174 -27.76 -6.56 -2.99
C ASP A 174 -26.45 -6.44 -3.80
N MET A 175 -25.88 -7.57 -4.13
CA MET A 175 -24.70 -7.70 -5.01
C MET A 175 -25.06 -7.92 -6.49
N GLY A 176 -26.35 -7.98 -6.82
CA GLY A 176 -26.81 -8.35 -8.15
C GLY A 176 -26.57 -9.83 -8.47
N GLU A 177 -26.45 -10.15 -9.76
CA GLU A 177 -26.10 -11.51 -10.20
C GLU A 177 -24.66 -11.84 -9.79
N LEU A 178 -24.49 -13.01 -9.16
CA LEU A 178 -23.15 -13.47 -8.77
C LEU A 178 -22.40 -13.97 -10.02
N ILE A 179 -21.21 -13.42 -10.20
CA ILE A 179 -20.28 -13.85 -11.26
C ILE A 179 -19.23 -14.84 -10.76
N PHE A 180 -19.14 -14.99 -9.44
CA PHE A 180 -18.20 -15.89 -8.77
C PHE A 180 -18.78 -16.34 -7.43
N ASP A 181 -18.62 -17.62 -7.11
CA ASP A 181 -19.04 -18.21 -5.83
C ASP A 181 -18.21 -19.48 -5.55
N GLU A 182 -17.12 -19.31 -4.80
CA GLU A 182 -16.15 -20.38 -4.53
C GLU A 182 -15.64 -20.34 -3.09
N VAL A 183 -15.22 -21.49 -2.59
CA VAL A 183 -14.50 -21.62 -1.32
C VAL A 183 -13.01 -21.62 -1.59
N LEU A 184 -12.28 -20.74 -0.91
CA LEU A 184 -10.82 -20.71 -0.91
C LEU A 184 -10.29 -21.54 0.27
N ALA A 185 -9.26 -22.33 -0.03
CA ALA A 185 -8.46 -23.12 0.92
C ALA A 185 -7.08 -22.47 1.14
N PRO A 186 -6.33 -22.85 2.18
CA PRO A 186 -4.99 -22.32 2.44
C PRO A 186 -4.08 -22.38 1.21
N GLY A 187 -3.42 -21.26 0.89
CA GLY A 187 -2.59 -21.07 -0.30
C GLY A 187 -3.33 -20.57 -1.54
N ASP A 188 -4.67 -20.62 -1.57
CA ASP A 188 -5.46 -20.06 -2.68
C ASP A 188 -5.44 -18.52 -2.66
N VAL A 189 -5.48 -17.93 -3.85
CA VAL A 189 -5.48 -16.48 -4.04
C VAL A 189 -6.61 -16.05 -4.96
N LEU A 190 -7.38 -15.05 -4.55
CA LEU A 190 -8.41 -14.42 -5.35
C LEU A 190 -8.07 -12.96 -5.61
N TYR A 191 -7.78 -12.62 -6.86
CA TYR A 191 -7.67 -11.23 -7.27
C TYR A 191 -9.06 -10.63 -7.46
N VAL A 192 -9.32 -9.53 -6.78
CA VAL A 192 -10.57 -8.75 -6.87
C VAL A 192 -10.23 -7.35 -7.36
N PRO A 193 -10.70 -6.95 -8.55
CA PRO A 193 -10.54 -5.59 -9.05
C PRO A 193 -11.25 -4.57 -8.17
N SER A 194 -10.70 -3.35 -8.14
CA SER A 194 -11.36 -2.17 -7.56
C SER A 194 -12.82 -2.07 -8.00
N ARG A 195 -13.70 -1.72 -7.08
CA ARG A 195 -15.15 -1.54 -7.28
C ARG A 195 -15.95 -2.79 -7.65
N LEU A 196 -15.35 -3.95 -7.64
CA LEU A 196 -16.12 -5.19 -7.76
C LEU A 196 -16.68 -5.58 -6.38
N SER A 197 -18.01 -5.70 -6.28
CA SER A 197 -18.65 -6.08 -5.04
C SER A 197 -18.26 -7.48 -4.62
N HIS A 198 -17.95 -7.65 -3.32
CA HIS A 198 -17.53 -8.93 -2.79
C HIS A 198 -18.06 -9.18 -1.38
N TYR A 199 -18.14 -10.47 -1.05
CA TYR A 199 -18.64 -10.94 0.23
C TYR A 199 -17.92 -12.23 0.63
N GLY A 200 -17.17 -12.17 1.73
CA GLY A 200 -16.44 -13.30 2.28
C GLY A 200 -17.11 -13.79 3.57
N VAL A 201 -17.38 -15.08 3.65
CA VAL A 201 -17.94 -15.74 4.84
C VAL A 201 -17.06 -16.89 5.25
N ALA A 202 -16.55 -16.86 6.47
CA ALA A 202 -15.76 -17.91 7.07
C ALA A 202 -16.55 -19.22 7.13
N GLN A 203 -15.97 -20.32 6.68
CA GLN A 203 -16.60 -21.66 6.77
C GLN A 203 -16.21 -22.37 8.04
N ASP A 204 -15.05 -22.07 8.54
CA ASP A 204 -14.40 -22.50 9.79
C ASP A 204 -13.58 -21.31 10.32
N ASP A 205 -12.80 -21.51 11.37
CA ASP A 205 -11.84 -20.51 11.83
C ASP A 205 -10.85 -20.24 10.71
N CYS A 206 -10.74 -18.98 10.25
CA CYS A 206 -9.92 -18.69 9.09
C CYS A 206 -9.20 -17.35 9.12
N LEU A 207 -8.02 -17.32 8.48
CA LEU A 207 -7.23 -16.12 8.20
C LEU A 207 -7.23 -15.85 6.70
N THR A 208 -7.60 -14.63 6.32
CA THR A 208 -7.42 -14.13 4.95
C THR A 208 -6.55 -12.90 4.98
N PHE A 209 -5.48 -12.93 4.19
CA PHE A 209 -4.55 -11.82 4.02
C PHE A 209 -4.92 -11.03 2.76
N SER A 210 -5.07 -9.73 2.89
CA SER A 210 -5.42 -8.82 1.81
C SER A 210 -4.19 -8.01 1.43
N PHE A 211 -3.59 -8.32 0.28
CA PHE A 211 -2.52 -7.53 -0.31
C PHE A 211 -3.16 -6.40 -1.11
N GLY A 212 -3.20 -5.23 -0.51
CA GLY A 212 -3.85 -4.05 -1.06
C GLY A 212 -2.99 -3.33 -2.10
N LEU A 213 -3.63 -2.89 -3.21
CA LEU A 213 -2.95 -2.19 -4.30
C LEU A 213 -3.74 -0.93 -4.63
N ARG A 214 -3.15 0.22 -4.30
CA ARG A 214 -3.85 1.51 -4.36
C ARG A 214 -3.27 2.41 -5.44
N PHE A 215 -4.16 3.19 -6.04
CA PHE A 215 -3.82 4.26 -6.95
C PHE A 215 -4.37 5.59 -6.41
N PRO A 216 -3.62 6.70 -6.51
CA PRO A 216 -4.14 7.99 -6.10
C PRO A 216 -5.32 8.40 -7.00
N ASN A 217 -6.36 8.94 -6.41
CA ASN A 217 -7.46 9.55 -7.15
C ASN A 217 -7.16 11.01 -7.52
N ALA A 218 -8.03 11.65 -8.29
CA ALA A 218 -7.81 13.02 -8.74
C ALA A 218 -7.70 14.04 -7.58
N THR A 219 -8.42 13.80 -6.47
CA THR A 219 -8.34 14.66 -5.28
C THR A 219 -6.99 14.51 -4.61
N ASP A 220 -6.51 13.27 -4.42
CA ASP A 220 -5.19 13.00 -3.84
C ASP A 220 -4.08 13.68 -4.65
N LEU A 221 -4.14 13.58 -5.99
CA LEU A 221 -3.17 14.24 -6.88
C LEU A 221 -3.24 15.77 -6.80
N LEU A 222 -4.44 16.35 -6.76
CA LEU A 222 -4.60 17.80 -6.65
C LEU A 222 -4.13 18.33 -5.29
N GLU A 223 -4.44 17.65 -4.20
CA GLU A 223 -3.97 18.02 -2.86
C GLU A 223 -2.45 17.98 -2.76
N ASN A 224 -1.82 16.91 -3.27
CA ASN A 224 -0.37 16.81 -3.29
C ASN A 224 0.26 17.86 -4.21
N LEU A 225 -0.34 18.14 -5.37
CA LEU A 225 0.13 19.19 -6.27
C LEU A 225 0.10 20.56 -5.58
N CYS A 226 -1.00 20.91 -4.89
CA CYS A 226 -1.09 22.16 -4.15
C CYS A 226 -0.02 22.25 -3.07
N ARG A 227 0.18 21.18 -2.30
CA ARG A 227 1.21 21.10 -1.26
C ARG A 227 2.62 21.27 -1.86
N THR A 228 2.91 20.57 -2.95
CA THR A 228 4.19 20.70 -3.67
C THR A 228 4.42 22.14 -4.14
N ILE A 229 3.39 22.80 -4.70
CA ILE A 229 3.49 24.21 -5.14
C ILE A 229 3.74 25.17 -3.96
N GLU A 230 3.14 24.93 -2.81
CA GLU A 230 3.34 25.77 -1.61
C GLU A 230 4.75 25.64 -1.03
N HIS A 231 5.34 24.44 -1.08
CA HIS A 231 6.67 24.16 -0.51
C HIS A 231 7.81 24.18 -1.55
N GLN A 232 7.51 24.53 -2.80
CA GLN A 232 8.42 24.39 -3.94
C GLN A 232 9.67 25.30 -3.91
N GLY A 233 9.82 26.20 -2.94
CA GLY A 233 10.98 27.09 -2.85
C GLY A 233 12.33 26.36 -2.91
N GLU A 234 12.35 25.08 -2.54
CA GLU A 234 13.51 24.20 -2.58
C GLU A 234 13.67 23.51 -3.95
N ILE A 235 12.54 23.21 -4.64
CA ILE A 235 12.55 22.44 -5.88
C ILE A 235 12.65 23.33 -7.11
N ILE A 236 11.83 24.39 -7.17
CA ILE A 236 11.77 25.32 -8.33
C ILE A 236 11.69 26.77 -7.86
N PRO A 237 12.82 27.46 -7.74
CA PRO A 237 12.84 28.88 -7.41
C PRO A 237 12.02 29.71 -8.41
N ASN A 238 11.26 30.68 -7.95
CA ASN A 238 10.50 31.65 -8.77
C ASN A 238 9.37 31.04 -9.63
N SER A 239 8.63 30.10 -9.11
CA SER A 239 7.53 29.46 -9.83
C SER A 239 6.44 30.45 -10.30
N GLN A 240 5.96 30.25 -11.51
CA GLN A 240 4.83 30.97 -12.10
C GLN A 240 3.51 30.75 -11.34
N PHE A 241 3.39 29.64 -10.59
CA PHE A 241 2.18 29.28 -9.83
C PHE A 241 1.92 30.21 -8.65
N ALA A 242 2.95 30.85 -8.09
CA ALA A 242 2.83 31.82 -7.00
C ALA A 242 2.44 33.23 -7.47
N ILE A 243 2.42 33.47 -8.78
CA ILE A 243 2.14 34.81 -9.34
C ILE A 243 0.63 35.02 -9.45
N PRO A 244 0.03 36.05 -8.80
CA PRO A 244 -1.38 36.33 -8.91
C PRO A 244 -1.80 36.63 -10.36
N PHE A 245 -2.93 36.08 -10.79
CA PHE A 245 -3.50 36.40 -12.07
C PHE A 245 -3.91 37.89 -12.12
N ARG A 246 -3.40 38.61 -13.11
CA ARG A 246 -3.82 40.01 -13.39
C ARG A 246 -4.96 39.97 -14.38
N LEU A 247 -6.15 40.40 -13.94
CA LEU A 247 -7.35 40.53 -14.77
C LEU A 247 -7.67 41.99 -14.99
N SER A 248 -8.16 42.33 -16.18
CA SER A 248 -8.70 43.67 -16.45
C SER A 248 -10.00 43.86 -15.68
N PRO A 249 -10.14 44.88 -14.85
CA PRO A 249 -11.38 45.14 -14.14
C PRO A 249 -12.49 45.52 -15.10
N ASN A 250 -13.66 44.90 -14.93
CA ASN A 250 -14.90 45.34 -15.57
C ASN A 250 -15.75 46.05 -14.55
N VAL A 251 -16.48 47.08 -14.99
CA VAL A 251 -17.46 47.78 -14.14
C VAL A 251 -18.66 46.86 -13.94
N GLN A 252 -18.75 46.25 -12.77
CA GLN A 252 -19.82 45.34 -12.36
C GLN A 252 -20.32 45.77 -10.98
N PRO A 253 -21.53 45.36 -10.58
CA PRO A 253 -21.94 45.45 -9.18
C PRO A 253 -20.87 44.82 -8.30
N ASN A 254 -20.46 45.49 -7.23
CA ASN A 254 -19.29 45.15 -6.42
C ASN A 254 -19.35 43.77 -5.72
N ALA A 255 -20.55 43.20 -5.57
CA ALA A 255 -20.77 41.88 -4.98
C ALA A 255 -20.99 40.77 -6.02
N LEU A 256 -20.99 41.09 -7.31
CA LEU A 256 -21.22 40.10 -8.37
C LEU A 256 -19.91 39.40 -8.72
N LEU A 257 -19.88 38.09 -8.56
CA LEU A 257 -18.86 37.21 -9.16
C LEU A 257 -19.25 36.96 -10.63
N ASP A 258 -18.66 37.73 -11.55
CA ASP A 258 -18.98 37.65 -12.99
C ASP A 258 -18.60 36.27 -13.56
N PRO A 259 -19.54 35.48 -14.13
CA PRO A 259 -19.25 34.19 -14.75
C PRO A 259 -18.17 34.27 -15.84
N LYS A 260 -18.02 35.37 -16.53
CA LYS A 260 -16.94 35.55 -17.53
C LYS A 260 -15.57 35.64 -16.88
N MET A 261 -15.49 36.25 -15.69
CA MET A 261 -14.25 36.29 -14.92
C MET A 261 -13.88 34.88 -14.46
N VAL A 262 -14.83 34.11 -13.96
CA VAL A 262 -14.62 32.69 -13.55
C VAL A 262 -14.13 31.88 -14.75
N ALA A 263 -14.75 32.04 -15.93
CA ALA A 263 -14.33 31.37 -17.14
C ALA A 263 -12.90 31.77 -17.57
N THR A 264 -12.55 33.04 -17.42
CA THR A 264 -11.21 33.56 -17.74
C THR A 264 -10.15 32.97 -16.76
N LEU A 265 -10.45 32.94 -15.48
CA LEU A 265 -9.55 32.34 -14.46
C LEU A 265 -9.33 30.86 -14.73
N LYS A 266 -10.43 30.12 -15.03
CA LYS A 266 -10.34 28.68 -15.41
C LYS A 266 -9.45 28.50 -16.64
N ALA A 267 -9.65 29.30 -17.69
CA ALA A 267 -8.86 29.17 -18.91
C ALA A 267 -7.37 29.45 -18.67
N ARG A 268 -7.05 30.47 -17.86
CA ARG A 268 -5.67 30.79 -17.50
C ARG A 268 -5.01 29.74 -16.62
N LEU A 269 -5.77 29.15 -15.69
CA LEU A 269 -5.26 28.04 -14.89
C LEU A 269 -4.94 26.82 -15.77
N ILE A 270 -5.85 26.47 -16.69
CA ILE A 270 -5.62 25.37 -17.64
C ILE A 270 -4.40 25.67 -18.53
N ASP A 271 -4.28 26.89 -19.04
CA ASP A 271 -3.13 27.31 -19.86
C ASP A 271 -1.81 27.20 -19.09
N LEU A 272 -1.79 27.63 -17.82
CA LEU A 272 -0.63 27.51 -16.95
C LEU A 272 -0.22 26.05 -16.73
N LEU A 273 -1.20 25.19 -16.47
CA LEU A 273 -0.95 23.74 -16.28
C LEU A 273 -0.47 23.06 -17.56
N GLN A 274 -0.96 23.47 -18.74
CA GLN A 274 -0.61 22.85 -20.02
C GLN A 274 0.68 23.39 -20.64
N ASN A 275 1.02 24.65 -20.42
CA ASN A 275 2.08 25.34 -21.14
C ASN A 275 3.25 25.81 -20.26
N SER A 276 3.20 25.57 -18.95
CA SER A 276 4.35 25.85 -18.08
C SER A 276 5.43 24.82 -18.28
N THR A 277 6.65 25.25 -18.57
CA THR A 277 7.83 24.38 -18.64
C THR A 277 8.23 23.77 -17.31
N GLN A 278 7.71 24.32 -16.21
CA GLN A 278 7.97 23.83 -14.84
C GLN A 278 6.89 22.83 -14.38
N PHE A 279 5.74 22.77 -15.04
CA PHE A 279 4.61 21.98 -14.56
C PHE A 279 4.91 20.48 -14.55
N ASP A 280 5.50 19.95 -15.60
CA ASP A 280 5.82 18.51 -15.69
C ASP A 280 6.77 18.07 -14.58
N GLU A 281 7.75 18.90 -14.22
CA GLU A 281 8.67 18.61 -13.13
C GLU A 281 7.99 18.66 -11.77
N ILE A 282 7.20 19.73 -11.50
CA ILE A 282 6.40 19.87 -10.28
C ILE A 282 5.41 18.72 -10.14
N PHE A 283 4.73 18.37 -11.21
CA PHE A 283 3.74 17.31 -11.21
C PHE A 283 4.37 15.94 -11.00
N THR A 284 5.50 15.65 -11.65
CA THR A 284 6.26 14.42 -11.45
C THR A 284 6.69 14.27 -10.00
N HIS A 285 7.24 15.32 -9.40
CA HIS A 285 7.61 15.32 -7.99
C HIS A 285 6.38 15.11 -7.09
N SER A 286 5.29 15.83 -7.35
CA SER A 286 4.02 15.68 -6.61
C SER A 286 3.48 14.25 -6.68
N VAL A 287 3.51 13.62 -7.86
CA VAL A 287 3.08 12.23 -8.04
C VAL A 287 4.01 11.29 -7.28
N ALA A 288 5.33 11.44 -7.42
CA ALA A 288 6.30 10.59 -6.75
C ALA A 288 6.14 10.65 -5.21
N THR A 289 5.99 11.84 -4.66
CA THR A 289 5.69 12.05 -3.24
C THR A 289 4.38 11.36 -2.85
N ALA A 290 3.29 11.59 -3.61
CA ALA A 290 1.98 11.03 -3.29
C ALA A 290 1.98 9.50 -3.26
N VAL A 291 2.61 8.85 -4.24
CA VAL A 291 2.57 7.39 -4.37
C VAL A 291 3.62 6.66 -3.53
N SER A 292 4.68 7.35 -3.08
CA SER A 292 5.63 6.81 -2.12
C SER A 292 5.22 7.01 -0.66
N THR A 293 4.32 7.95 -0.36
CA THR A 293 3.84 8.18 1.00
C THR A 293 3.17 6.92 1.56
N ARG A 294 3.57 6.55 2.79
CA ARG A 294 2.94 5.47 3.56
C ARG A 294 1.71 5.99 4.29
N ARG A 295 0.70 5.16 4.43
CA ARG A 295 -0.53 5.47 5.18
C ARG A 295 -0.40 5.20 6.67
N TYR A 296 0.50 4.31 7.01
CA TYR A 296 0.80 3.91 8.38
C TYR A 296 2.18 4.42 8.76
N GLU A 297 2.30 4.87 9.98
CA GLU A 297 3.60 5.26 10.53
C GLU A 297 4.50 4.03 10.61
N GLN A 298 5.73 4.17 10.16
CA GLN A 298 6.73 3.12 10.28
C GLN A 298 7.23 3.13 11.73
N LEU A 299 7.14 1.99 12.40
CA LEU A 299 7.79 1.81 13.69
C LEU A 299 9.25 1.46 13.42
N THR A 300 10.15 2.33 13.83
CA THR A 300 11.58 2.05 13.82
C THR A 300 12.00 1.67 15.23
N GLU A 301 12.75 0.61 15.36
CA GLU A 301 13.44 0.31 16.63
C GLU A 301 14.62 1.28 16.78
N ASP A 302 14.92 1.69 18.01
CA ASP A 302 16.11 2.46 18.34
C ASP A 302 17.35 1.54 18.29
N ASN A 303 17.64 0.99 17.11
CA ASN A 303 18.84 0.20 16.84
C ASN A 303 19.92 1.12 16.28
N GLU A 304 21.14 0.87 16.65
CA GLU A 304 22.32 1.57 16.16
C GLU A 304 23.23 0.53 15.49
N PHE A 305 23.41 0.64 14.17
CA PHE A 305 24.23 -0.30 13.40
C PHE A 305 25.62 0.28 13.16
N TYR A 306 26.62 -0.57 13.30
CA TYR A 306 28.02 -0.20 13.09
C TYR A 306 28.59 -0.90 11.86
N PRO A 307 29.44 -0.22 11.05
CA PRO A 307 30.00 -0.78 9.81
C PRO A 307 30.69 -2.14 9.96
N ASP A 308 31.44 -2.32 11.06
CA ASP A 308 32.15 -3.58 11.35
C ASP A 308 31.16 -4.74 11.55
N GLU A 309 30.05 -4.52 12.25
CA GLU A 309 29.02 -5.51 12.51
C GLU A 309 28.25 -5.88 11.23
N VAL A 310 27.86 -4.86 10.45
CA VAL A 310 27.18 -5.05 9.15
C VAL A 310 28.09 -5.82 8.19
N GLN A 311 29.39 -5.48 8.15
CA GLN A 311 30.38 -6.18 7.34
C GLN A 311 30.49 -7.65 7.76
N GLU A 312 30.60 -7.95 9.06
CA GLU A 312 30.73 -9.32 9.58
C GLU A 312 29.53 -10.19 9.14
N VAL A 313 28.31 -9.68 9.24
CA VAL A 313 27.10 -10.38 8.81
C VAL A 313 27.11 -10.61 7.30
N LEU A 314 27.47 -9.60 6.49
CA LEU A 314 27.53 -9.72 5.05
C LEU A 314 28.62 -10.70 4.57
N GLU A 315 29.79 -10.73 5.23
CA GLU A 315 30.89 -11.67 4.94
C GLU A 315 30.52 -13.12 5.34
N ALA A 316 29.71 -13.27 6.41
CA ALA A 316 29.16 -14.56 6.82
C ALA A 316 28.11 -15.12 5.84
N GLY A 317 27.68 -14.32 4.87
CA GLY A 317 26.75 -14.69 3.81
C GLY A 317 25.34 -14.11 3.99
N GLY A 318 25.15 -13.18 4.93
CA GLY A 318 23.98 -12.35 5.05
C GLY A 318 23.83 -11.36 3.89
N TRP A 319 22.74 -10.61 3.90
CA TRP A 319 22.44 -9.60 2.87
C TRP A 319 21.58 -8.47 3.41
N VAL A 320 21.61 -7.33 2.73
CA VAL A 320 20.70 -6.21 2.96
C VAL A 320 19.63 -6.20 1.88
N GLN A 321 18.39 -5.97 2.25
CA GLN A 321 17.25 -5.79 1.37
C GLN A 321 16.36 -4.65 1.84
N GLN A 322 15.45 -4.18 0.97
CA GLN A 322 14.47 -3.16 1.34
C GLN A 322 13.54 -3.69 2.44
N ASP A 323 13.25 -2.82 3.42
CA ASP A 323 12.18 -3.11 4.38
C ASP A 323 10.82 -3.13 3.67
N ALA A 324 9.96 -4.09 4.02
CA ALA A 324 8.65 -4.27 3.37
C ALA A 324 7.69 -3.09 3.63
N ASN A 325 7.92 -2.35 4.71
CA ASN A 325 7.13 -1.17 5.08
C ASN A 325 7.61 0.12 4.43
N VAL A 326 8.69 0.09 3.67
CA VAL A 326 9.26 1.26 3.01
C VAL A 326 8.90 1.26 1.54
N LYS A 327 8.50 2.42 1.05
CA LYS A 327 8.29 2.65 -0.38
C LYS A 327 9.44 3.49 -0.92
N VAL A 328 10.25 2.89 -1.78
CA VAL A 328 11.32 3.60 -2.49
C VAL A 328 10.93 3.74 -3.95
N LEU A 329 11.00 4.96 -4.46
CA LEU A 329 10.76 5.28 -5.88
C LEU A 329 11.89 6.12 -6.43
N TYR A 330 12.03 6.12 -7.74
CA TYR A 330 12.96 7.02 -8.42
C TYR A 330 12.41 7.54 -9.74
N THR A 331 12.93 8.70 -10.16
CA THR A 331 12.75 9.27 -11.49
C THR A 331 14.09 9.26 -12.21
N GLU A 332 14.08 9.23 -13.55
CA GLU A 332 15.33 9.13 -14.32
C GLU A 332 15.83 10.49 -14.82
N ASN A 333 14.91 11.41 -15.11
CA ASN A 333 15.24 12.71 -15.73
C ASN A 333 14.47 13.86 -15.09
N PRO A 334 15.00 14.54 -14.05
CA PRO A 334 16.26 14.25 -13.36
C PRO A 334 16.19 12.98 -12.51
N LEU A 335 17.36 12.42 -12.19
CA LEU A 335 17.44 11.35 -11.20
C LEU A 335 17.10 11.91 -9.82
N ARG A 336 16.05 11.39 -9.23
CA ARG A 336 15.62 11.69 -7.86
C ARG A 336 15.13 10.41 -7.21
N VAL A 337 15.47 10.23 -5.94
CA VAL A 337 15.01 9.08 -5.15
C VAL A 337 14.07 9.60 -4.06
N TYR A 338 12.97 8.88 -3.86
CA TYR A 338 11.93 9.20 -2.89
C TYR A 338 11.78 8.01 -1.94
N VAL A 339 11.75 8.29 -0.66
CA VAL A 339 11.53 7.29 0.39
C VAL A 339 10.35 7.75 1.25
N ASN A 340 9.31 6.93 1.36
CA ASN A 340 8.12 7.19 2.18
C ASN A 340 7.49 8.59 2.00
N GLY A 341 7.53 9.14 0.79
CA GLY A 341 6.94 10.44 0.45
C GLY A 341 7.94 11.61 0.50
N GLU A 342 9.17 11.38 0.87
CA GLU A 342 10.21 12.39 0.94
C GLU A 342 11.22 12.24 -0.19
N TRP A 343 11.62 13.32 -0.81
CA TRP A 343 12.73 13.35 -1.75
C TRP A 343 14.04 13.42 -0.98
N ILE A 344 14.91 12.45 -1.22
CA ILE A 344 16.23 12.40 -0.58
C ILE A 344 17.21 13.09 -1.53
N ASP A 345 17.53 14.33 -1.23
CA ASP A 345 18.36 15.20 -2.09
C ASP A 345 19.87 15.12 -1.77
N GLU A 346 20.23 14.51 -0.66
CA GLU A 346 21.62 14.39 -0.17
C GLU A 346 22.38 13.21 -0.79
N LEU A 347 21.69 12.25 -1.47
CA LEU A 347 22.35 11.07 -2.05
C LEU A 347 23.28 11.43 -3.22
N ASN A 348 24.51 10.96 -3.13
CA ASN A 348 25.38 10.95 -4.30
C ASN A 348 24.95 9.87 -5.33
N GLU A 349 25.59 9.85 -6.50
CA GLU A 349 25.22 8.94 -7.60
C GLU A 349 25.40 7.46 -7.23
N ALA A 350 26.43 7.10 -6.46
CA ALA A 350 26.70 5.73 -6.05
C ALA A 350 25.66 5.23 -5.04
N GLU A 351 25.34 6.05 -4.05
CA GLU A 351 24.30 5.79 -3.04
C GLU A 351 22.91 5.68 -3.69
N ALA A 352 22.54 6.63 -4.56
CA ALA A 352 21.27 6.58 -5.29
C ALA A 352 21.14 5.28 -6.10
N ASN A 353 22.19 4.90 -6.82
CA ASN A 353 22.22 3.65 -7.59
C ASN A 353 22.13 2.40 -6.70
N LEU A 354 22.75 2.41 -5.53
CA LEU A 354 22.66 1.30 -4.56
C LEU A 354 21.22 1.17 -4.03
N LEU A 355 20.61 2.28 -3.60
CA LEU A 355 19.24 2.28 -3.08
C LEU A 355 18.22 1.87 -4.17
N ILE A 356 18.39 2.34 -5.40
CA ILE A 356 17.56 1.96 -6.55
C ILE A 356 17.63 0.44 -6.81
N ARG A 357 18.81 -0.16 -6.70
CA ARG A 357 18.96 -1.61 -6.88
C ARG A 357 18.22 -2.39 -5.77
N ILE A 358 18.38 -1.95 -4.52
CA ILE A 358 17.67 -2.53 -3.38
C ILE A 358 16.16 -2.41 -3.62
N ALA A 359 15.69 -1.24 -4.04
CA ALA A 359 14.28 -0.99 -4.34
C ALA A 359 13.72 -1.87 -5.48
N ASN A 360 14.55 -2.22 -6.45
CA ASN A 360 14.19 -3.14 -7.53
C ASN A 360 14.32 -4.63 -7.16
N GLY A 361 14.55 -4.93 -5.87
CA GLY A 361 14.55 -6.28 -5.33
C GLY A 361 15.92 -6.97 -5.31
N ASP A 362 17.02 -6.23 -5.56
CA ASP A 362 18.35 -6.77 -5.40
C ASP A 362 18.68 -6.91 -3.90
N ALA A 363 18.84 -8.14 -3.43
CA ALA A 363 19.50 -8.39 -2.15
C ALA A 363 21.00 -8.10 -2.27
N ILE A 364 21.52 -7.22 -1.43
CA ILE A 364 22.92 -6.77 -1.47
C ILE A 364 23.75 -7.62 -0.52
N SER A 365 24.51 -8.56 -1.06
CA SER A 365 25.52 -9.36 -0.35
C SER A 365 26.87 -8.65 -0.34
N TRP A 366 27.80 -9.11 0.50
CA TRP A 366 29.19 -8.60 0.53
C TRP A 366 29.83 -8.49 -0.85
N ASN A 367 29.76 -9.55 -1.65
CA ASN A 367 30.35 -9.58 -2.99
C ASN A 367 29.75 -8.50 -3.93
N LYS A 368 28.43 -8.26 -3.81
CA LYS A 368 27.76 -7.24 -4.62
C LYS A 368 28.14 -5.83 -4.17
N LEU A 369 28.27 -5.59 -2.86
CA LEU A 369 28.71 -4.31 -2.31
C LEU A 369 30.17 -4.03 -2.69
N ALA A 370 31.08 -4.93 -2.38
CA ALA A 370 32.51 -4.79 -2.68
C ALA A 370 32.80 -4.64 -4.18
N SER A 371 31.99 -5.25 -5.06
CA SER A 371 32.15 -5.09 -6.52
C SER A 371 31.76 -3.71 -7.04
N LYS A 372 31.16 -2.85 -6.23
CA LYS A 372 30.73 -1.50 -6.58
C LYS A 372 31.71 -0.43 -6.16
N ALA A 373 32.48 -0.69 -5.12
CA ALA A 373 33.52 0.23 -4.64
C ALA A 373 34.74 0.13 -5.57
N GLU A 374 35.23 1.28 -6.01
CA GLU A 374 36.47 1.38 -6.78
C GLU A 374 37.72 1.25 -5.92
N ASN A 375 37.59 1.54 -4.62
CA ASN A 375 38.64 1.50 -3.61
C ASN A 375 38.08 1.29 -2.22
N GLN A 376 38.98 1.18 -1.22
CA GLN A 376 38.61 0.92 0.17
C GLN A 376 37.81 2.06 0.80
N ASP A 377 38.16 3.32 0.49
CA ASP A 377 37.49 4.50 1.06
C ASP A 377 36.03 4.57 0.61
N GLU A 378 35.74 4.20 -0.65
CA GLU A 378 34.38 4.13 -1.19
C GLU A 378 33.56 2.97 -0.60
N LEU A 379 34.22 1.84 -0.33
CA LEU A 379 33.57 0.72 0.35
C LEU A 379 33.18 1.08 1.78
N GLU A 380 34.03 1.78 2.51
CA GLU A 380 33.74 2.28 3.85
C GLU A 380 32.56 3.26 3.82
N LEU A 381 32.55 4.19 2.85
CA LEU A 381 31.41 5.11 2.67
C LEU A 381 30.09 4.38 2.39
N LEU A 382 30.10 3.36 1.53
CA LEU A 382 28.88 2.58 1.25
C LEU A 382 28.43 1.77 2.45
N LEU A 383 29.34 1.31 3.31
CA LEU A 383 28.99 0.65 4.57
C LEU A 383 28.37 1.63 5.58
N ASP A 384 28.95 2.82 5.73
CA ASP A 384 28.38 3.88 6.57
C ASP A 384 26.97 4.23 6.09
N THR A 385 26.78 4.40 4.78
CA THR A 385 25.47 4.66 4.17
C THR A 385 24.48 3.54 4.43
N LEU A 386 24.91 2.28 4.37
CA LEU A 386 24.02 1.15 4.71
C LEU A 386 23.61 1.15 6.18
N CYS A 387 24.53 1.54 7.10
CA CYS A 387 24.21 1.70 8.51
C CYS A 387 23.16 2.80 8.73
N ASP A 388 23.31 3.97 8.09
CA ASP A 388 22.35 5.07 8.16
C ASP A 388 20.95 4.63 7.65
N TRP A 389 20.90 3.80 6.61
CA TRP A 389 19.63 3.29 6.07
C TRP A 389 19.02 2.17 6.93
N LEU A 390 19.86 1.38 7.63
CA LEU A 390 19.42 0.40 8.63
C LEU A 390 18.84 1.12 9.86
N ASP A 391 19.53 2.14 10.39
CA ASP A 391 19.07 2.97 11.50
C ASP A 391 17.76 3.69 11.15
N SER A 392 17.63 4.16 9.90
CA SER A 392 16.41 4.79 9.40
C SER A 392 15.29 3.78 9.11
N GLY A 393 15.55 2.48 9.20
CA GLY A 393 14.60 1.42 8.87
C GLY A 393 14.23 1.33 7.38
N TRP A 394 15.05 1.91 6.48
CA TRP A 394 14.77 1.82 5.04
C TRP A 394 15.10 0.44 4.47
N VAL A 395 16.06 -0.20 5.07
CA VAL A 395 16.52 -1.54 4.71
C VAL A 395 16.63 -2.42 5.95
N VAL A 396 16.68 -3.71 5.75
CA VAL A 396 16.86 -4.71 6.80
C VAL A 396 18.07 -5.57 6.51
N LEU A 397 18.84 -5.88 7.56
CA LEU A 397 19.96 -6.81 7.52
C LEU A 397 19.45 -8.21 7.81
N MET A 398 19.73 -9.13 6.92
CA MET A 398 19.27 -10.52 6.98
C MET A 398 20.46 -11.43 7.20
N ASP A 399 20.36 -12.32 8.18
CA ASP A 399 21.33 -13.36 8.43
C ASP A 399 21.08 -14.58 7.52
N LYS A 400 22.16 -15.30 7.25
CA LYS A 400 22.06 -16.61 6.64
C LYS A 400 21.83 -17.62 7.77
N GLU A 401 20.59 -18.11 7.91
CA GLU A 401 20.32 -19.28 8.75
C GLU A 401 21.17 -20.52 8.40
#